data_57dd157ea0a5c2ef8f7550f7cc4b9dc1
#
_entry.id   57dd157ea0a5c2ef8f7550f7cc4b9dc1
#
_cell.length_a   1.000
_cell.length_b   1.000
_cell.length_c   1.000
_cell.angle_alpha   90.00
_cell.angle_beta   90.00
_cell.angle_gamma   90.00
#
_symmetry.space_group_name_H-M   'P 1'
#
loop_
_entity.id
_entity.type
_entity.pdbx_description
1 polymer ?
#
loop_
_entity_poly.entity_id
_entity_poly.type
_entity_poly.pdbx_seq_one_letter_code
_entity_poly.pdbx_strand_id
1 'polypeptide(L)'
;MLRAALGRGSGRCGGLWRNPCSAAAGGSARAPSAASASSGNGSGGGARSGGASPADASNVKPLDGVKILDLTRVLAGPFATMNLGDLGAEVIKVERPGAGDDTRAWGPPFAGTESVYFLSVNRNKKSIAINMKDSKGAELIRELAAASDVFVENYIPGKLAEMGLGYEDIKNVAPHIVYCSITGYGQTGPVVQRAGYDSIAAAVSGLLHITGHEVACLTHVAANYLNCKIEAKRWGTAHGSIVPYQAFKTKDGYIVVGAGNDHQFVTVCKVLNLPEVSKDSRYQTNTLRVQNRRELIDVLSTRFSEKTTIEWLQLFEGSGVPYGPINNMQQVFSDPQVLHNGLVMEMNHPTAGRIAVPGPGVRYSEFDVSHPKPPPLVGQHTVEILKSVLGYEDDAIEELLRTGAVAQHEVR
;
A
#
# COMPACT_ATOMS: atom_id res chain seq x y z
N MET A 1 -29.96 -44.35 -13.24
CA MET A 1 -31.01 -44.77 -12.30
C MET A 1 -30.68 -44.17 -10.95
N LEU A 2 -31.35 -43.16 -10.53
CA LEU A 2 -32.14 -42.94 -9.33
C LEU A 2 -32.74 -41.55 -9.39
N ARG A 3 -34.08 -41.53 -9.38
CA ARG A 3 -34.97 -40.35 -9.44
C ARG A 3 -35.13 -39.73 -8.04
N ALA A 4 -35.17 -38.41 -7.99
CA ALA A 4 -36.26 -37.54 -7.52
C ALA A 4 -36.63 -37.55 -6.02
N ALA A 5 -36.64 -36.35 -5.43
CA ALA A 5 -37.79 -35.87 -4.68
C ALA A 5 -37.81 -34.33 -4.67
N LEU A 6 -38.80 -33.78 -5.36
CA LEU A 6 -39.20 -32.38 -5.30
C LEU A 6 -40.04 -32.16 -4.01
N GLY A 7 -39.63 -31.24 -3.18
CA GLY A 7 -40.44 -30.67 -2.11
C GLY A 7 -40.66 -29.17 -2.35
N ARG A 8 -41.86 -28.85 -2.82
CA ARG A 8 -42.34 -27.44 -2.90
C ARG A 8 -42.72 -26.98 -1.49
N GLY A 9 -42.13 -25.89 -1.04
CA GLY A 9 -42.53 -25.16 0.15
C GLY A 9 -42.61 -23.68 -0.16
N SER A 10 -43.82 -23.20 -0.47
CA SER A 10 -44.15 -21.80 -0.57
C SER A 10 -44.28 -21.20 0.84
N GLY A 11 -43.33 -20.34 1.22
CA GLY A 11 -43.40 -19.55 2.44
C GLY A 11 -43.24 -18.08 2.14
N ARG A 12 -44.34 -17.36 2.15
CA ARG A 12 -44.38 -15.89 2.18
C ARG A 12 -43.83 -15.42 3.52
N CYS A 13 -42.74 -14.69 3.55
CA CYS A 13 -42.31 -13.90 4.69
C CYS A 13 -42.51 -12.42 4.38
N GLY A 14 -43.66 -11.90 4.76
CA GLY A 14 -43.83 -10.49 5.03
C GLY A 14 -43.45 -10.23 6.50
N GLY A 15 -42.43 -9.46 6.71
CA GLY A 15 -41.94 -9.04 8.03
C GLY A 15 -41.46 -7.60 7.97
N LEU A 16 -42.33 -6.71 8.43
CA LEU A 16 -42.03 -5.29 8.68
C LEU A 16 -40.92 -5.16 9.72
N TRP A 17 -39.82 -4.58 9.36
CA TRP A 17 -38.83 -4.08 10.31
C TRP A 17 -39.21 -2.68 10.78
N ARG A 18 -39.70 -2.58 12.00
CA ARG A 18 -39.84 -1.32 12.74
C ARG A 18 -38.48 -0.98 13.39
N ASN A 19 -37.99 0.21 13.09
CA ASN A 19 -36.91 0.85 13.82
C ASN A 19 -37.38 1.26 15.22
N PRO A 20 -36.55 1.08 16.26
CA PRO A 20 -36.63 1.87 17.47
C PRO A 20 -35.32 2.64 17.65
N CYS A 21 -35.33 3.93 17.38
CA CYS A 21 -34.40 4.89 17.97
C CYS A 21 -35.13 6.19 18.18
N SER A 22 -35.56 6.42 19.39
CA SER A 22 -35.85 7.76 19.89
C SER A 22 -35.30 7.91 21.31
N ALA A 23 -34.59 9.01 21.49
CA ALA A 23 -34.42 9.85 22.66
C ALA A 23 -33.46 9.42 23.79
N ALA A 24 -32.44 10.25 24.01
CA ALA A 24 -32.26 11.13 25.20
C ALA A 24 -30.91 11.81 25.04
N ALA A 25 -30.85 13.10 24.88
CA ALA A 25 -30.74 14.21 25.81
C ALA A 25 -29.44 14.27 26.65
N GLY A 26 -28.59 15.28 26.36
CA GLY A 26 -28.01 16.19 27.34
C GLY A 26 -26.73 15.75 28.05
N GLY A 27 -25.66 16.51 27.79
CA GLY A 27 -24.47 16.45 28.65
C GLY A 27 -23.31 17.25 28.07
N SER A 28 -23.27 18.55 28.32
CA SER A 28 -22.12 19.42 28.09
C SER A 28 -21.02 19.10 29.09
N ALA A 29 -19.79 18.88 28.63
CA ALA A 29 -18.60 18.94 29.48
C ALA A 29 -17.53 19.80 28.80
N ARG A 30 -17.18 20.86 29.55
CA ARG A 30 -16.16 21.86 29.27
C ARG A 30 -14.75 21.25 29.22
N ALA A 31 -13.93 21.81 28.36
CA ALA A 31 -12.47 21.65 28.34
C ALA A 31 -11.84 22.39 29.54
N PRO A 32 -10.77 21.90 30.14
CA PRO A 32 -9.94 22.70 31.06
C PRO A 32 -8.80 23.39 30.32
N SER A 33 -8.62 24.64 30.71
CA SER A 33 -7.61 25.59 30.29
C SER A 33 -6.22 25.24 30.82
N ALA A 34 -5.20 25.62 30.04
CA ALA A 34 -3.79 25.63 30.39
C ALA A 34 -3.49 26.49 31.64
N ALA A 35 -2.67 25.95 32.53
CA ALA A 35 -2.02 26.69 33.59
C ALA A 35 -0.51 26.64 33.42
N SER A 36 0.08 27.84 33.29
CA SER A 36 1.50 28.15 33.36
C SER A 36 2.02 28.00 34.79
N ALA A 37 3.21 27.43 34.97
CA ALA A 37 3.98 27.60 36.20
C ALA A 37 5.47 27.75 35.90
N SER A 38 6.04 28.74 36.54
CA SER A 38 7.35 29.32 36.45
C SER A 38 8.43 28.60 37.26
N SER A 39 9.64 28.65 36.70
CA SER A 39 10.98 28.85 37.36
C SER A 39 11.28 28.25 38.73
N GLY A 40 12.34 27.45 38.79
CA GLY A 40 13.13 27.14 39.98
C GLY A 40 14.55 26.78 39.62
N ASN A 41 15.48 27.63 39.97
CA ASN A 41 16.92 27.50 39.87
C ASN A 41 17.47 26.50 40.90
N GLY A 42 18.45 25.69 40.51
CA GLY A 42 19.23 24.83 41.44
C GLY A 42 20.51 24.31 40.80
N SER A 43 21.61 24.87 41.17
CA SER A 43 23.00 24.56 40.79
C SER A 43 23.51 23.27 41.43
N GLY A 44 24.37 22.52 40.70
CA GLY A 44 25.34 21.62 41.33
C GLY A 44 25.85 20.45 40.52
N GLY A 45 27.09 20.49 40.03
CA GLY A 45 28.02 19.37 40.10
C GLY A 45 28.15 18.43 38.89
N GLY A 46 29.27 18.53 38.21
CA GLY A 46 29.67 17.85 36.99
C GLY A 46 29.85 16.35 37.03
N ALA A 47 29.69 15.73 35.86
CA ALA A 47 30.43 14.56 35.36
C ALA A 47 30.40 14.59 33.82
N ARG A 48 31.59 14.57 33.22
CA ARG A 48 31.74 14.51 31.75
C ARG A 48 31.38 13.13 31.25
N SER A 49 30.34 13.02 30.46
CA SER A 49 30.13 11.91 29.54
C SER A 49 29.84 12.51 28.16
N GLY A 50 30.52 12.01 27.14
CA GLY A 50 30.43 12.52 25.77
C GLY A 50 28.99 12.49 25.27
N GLY A 51 28.37 13.70 25.26
CA GLY A 51 27.02 13.88 24.78
C GLY A 51 27.03 14.09 23.27
N ALA A 52 26.25 13.30 22.54
CA ALA A 52 25.81 13.61 21.21
C ALA A 52 25.16 15.00 21.20
N SER A 53 25.36 15.74 20.13
CA SER A 53 24.84 17.10 19.95
C SER A 53 23.30 17.12 20.02
N PRO A 54 22.67 18.14 20.61
CA PRO A 54 21.19 18.24 20.70
C PRO A 54 20.45 18.25 19.37
N ALA A 55 21.14 18.43 18.24
CA ALA A 55 20.56 18.38 16.90
C ALA A 55 20.21 16.95 16.42
N ASP A 56 20.84 15.89 16.98
CA ASP A 56 20.59 14.51 16.59
C ASP A 56 19.42 13.87 17.37
N ALA A 57 18.97 14.45 18.45
CA ALA A 57 17.90 13.89 19.29
C ALA A 57 16.48 14.12 18.75
N SER A 58 16.32 14.91 17.68
CA SER A 58 14.99 15.34 17.20
C SER A 58 14.41 14.52 16.03
N ASN A 59 15.12 13.51 15.50
CA ASN A 59 14.67 12.73 14.34
C ASN A 59 14.72 11.22 14.57
N VAL A 60 14.32 10.75 15.74
CA VAL A 60 14.20 9.31 16.03
C VAL A 60 13.00 8.77 15.26
N LYS A 61 13.25 7.83 14.37
CA LYS A 61 12.19 7.17 13.58
C LYS A 61 11.55 6.02 14.37
N PRO A 62 10.28 5.67 14.07
CA PRO A 62 9.55 4.65 14.83
C PRO A 62 10.22 3.28 14.91
N LEU A 63 11.01 2.92 13.89
CA LEU A 63 11.70 1.62 13.80
C LEU A 63 13.22 1.75 13.86
N ASP A 64 13.74 2.86 14.39
CA ASP A 64 15.17 2.98 14.64
C ASP A 64 15.65 1.86 15.59
N GLY A 65 16.73 1.18 15.21
CA GLY A 65 17.28 0.03 15.92
C GLY A 65 16.67 -1.32 15.54
N VAL A 66 15.57 -1.36 14.78
CA VAL A 66 14.98 -2.61 14.26
C VAL A 66 15.74 -3.07 13.01
N LYS A 67 16.15 -4.34 12.99
CA LYS A 67 16.83 -4.98 11.86
C LYS A 67 15.90 -5.97 11.15
N ILE A 68 15.80 -5.84 9.85
CA ILE A 68 14.93 -6.67 8.99
C ILE A 68 15.78 -7.42 7.99
N LEU A 69 15.71 -8.75 8.04
CA LEU A 69 16.26 -9.63 7.02
C LEU A 69 15.20 -9.89 5.95
N ASP A 70 15.42 -9.34 4.76
CA ASP A 70 14.47 -9.32 3.65
C ASP A 70 14.90 -10.33 2.56
N LEU A 71 14.26 -11.50 2.51
CA LEU A 71 14.46 -12.51 1.48
C LEU A 71 13.42 -12.38 0.35
N THR A 72 12.62 -11.31 0.35
CA THR A 72 11.51 -11.16 -0.60
C THR A 72 11.98 -10.77 -2.00
N ARG A 73 11.14 -11.07 -3.00
CA ARG A 73 11.37 -10.76 -4.41
C ARG A 73 10.13 -10.11 -5.02
N VAL A 74 10.30 -9.50 -6.17
CA VAL A 74 9.28 -8.92 -7.04
C VAL A 74 8.65 -7.67 -6.44
N LEU A 75 7.41 -7.67 -5.97
CA LEU A 75 6.67 -6.46 -5.60
C LEU A 75 6.20 -6.45 -4.15
N ALA A 76 5.32 -7.37 -3.78
CA ALA A 76 4.57 -7.28 -2.53
C ALA A 76 5.46 -7.27 -1.28
N GLY A 77 6.43 -8.18 -1.21
CA GLY A 77 7.41 -8.24 -0.13
C GLY A 77 8.37 -7.04 -0.14
N PRO A 78 9.04 -6.74 -1.28
CA PRO A 78 9.92 -5.58 -1.36
C PRO A 78 9.24 -4.25 -1.03
N PHE A 79 7.98 -4.05 -1.43
CA PHE A 79 7.21 -2.86 -1.07
C PHE A 79 6.94 -2.79 0.44
N ALA A 80 6.59 -3.91 1.07
CA ALA A 80 6.37 -3.96 2.51
C ALA A 80 7.64 -3.62 3.29
N THR A 81 8.77 -4.26 2.96
CA THR A 81 10.05 -4.03 3.64
C THR A 81 10.64 -2.65 3.36
N MET A 82 10.39 -2.07 2.18
CA MET A 82 10.74 -0.69 1.87
C MET A 82 10.01 0.31 2.79
N ASN A 83 8.71 0.12 3.03
CA ASN A 83 7.96 0.98 3.95
C ASN A 83 8.49 0.90 5.39
N LEU A 84 8.94 -0.28 5.83
CA LEU A 84 9.59 -0.42 7.14
C LEU A 84 10.95 0.30 7.16
N GLY A 85 11.70 0.28 6.07
CA GLY A 85 12.91 1.08 5.89
C GLY A 85 12.67 2.60 5.92
N ASP A 86 11.56 3.06 5.34
CA ASP A 86 11.14 4.47 5.42
C ASP A 86 10.90 4.89 6.88
N LEU A 87 10.42 3.97 7.72
CA LEU A 87 10.20 4.15 9.15
C LEU A 87 11.47 4.07 10.01
N GLY A 88 12.63 3.83 9.42
CA GLY A 88 13.92 3.81 10.11
C GLY A 88 14.53 2.44 10.34
N ALA A 89 13.82 1.35 10.01
CA ALA A 89 14.39 0.02 10.12
C ALA A 89 15.62 -0.16 9.21
N GLU A 90 16.65 -0.87 9.69
CA GLU A 90 17.74 -1.34 8.87
C GLU A 90 17.29 -2.57 8.08
N VAL A 91 17.13 -2.42 6.76
CA VAL A 91 16.67 -3.52 5.89
C VAL A 91 17.84 -4.12 5.12
N ILE A 92 18.13 -5.39 5.38
CA ILE A 92 19.15 -6.19 4.70
C ILE A 92 18.45 -7.11 3.70
N LYS A 93 18.52 -6.75 2.42
CA LYS A 93 17.95 -7.55 1.33
C LYS A 93 18.93 -8.60 0.86
N VAL A 94 18.52 -9.86 0.96
CA VAL A 94 19.29 -11.01 0.45
C VAL A 94 18.94 -11.21 -1.03
N GLU A 95 19.97 -11.21 -1.88
CA GLU A 95 19.80 -11.36 -3.33
C GLU A 95 20.67 -12.49 -3.87
N ARG A 96 20.31 -13.01 -5.05
CA ARG A 96 21.15 -14.00 -5.75
C ARG A 96 22.43 -13.34 -6.27
N PRO A 97 23.61 -13.96 -6.13
CA PRO A 97 24.82 -13.48 -6.79
C PRO A 97 24.64 -13.28 -8.28
N GLY A 98 25.12 -12.17 -8.81
CA GLY A 98 25.07 -11.79 -10.22
C GLY A 98 23.74 -11.29 -10.74
N ALA A 99 22.62 -12.00 -10.47
CA ALA A 99 21.32 -11.68 -11.04
C ALA A 99 20.44 -10.80 -10.13
N GLY A 100 20.57 -10.93 -8.81
CA GLY A 100 19.73 -10.24 -7.84
C GLY A 100 18.26 -10.65 -7.86
N ASP A 101 17.40 -9.69 -7.54
CA ASP A 101 15.94 -9.79 -7.65
C ASP A 101 15.53 -9.86 -9.14
N ASP A 102 14.52 -10.67 -9.45
CA ASP A 102 14.03 -10.85 -10.82
C ASP A 102 13.61 -9.51 -11.47
N THR A 103 13.11 -8.55 -10.67
CA THR A 103 12.71 -7.23 -11.13
C THR A 103 13.87 -6.37 -11.65
N ARG A 104 15.12 -6.70 -11.34
CA ARG A 104 16.28 -5.99 -11.91
C ARG A 104 16.38 -6.13 -13.43
N ALA A 105 15.86 -7.24 -13.98
CA ALA A 105 15.79 -7.49 -15.43
C ALA A 105 14.47 -7.03 -16.06
N TRP A 106 13.52 -6.52 -15.27
CA TRP A 106 12.19 -6.16 -15.78
C TRP A 106 12.17 -4.73 -16.36
N GLY A 107 12.28 -4.67 -17.65
CA GLY A 107 12.21 -3.45 -18.46
C GLY A 107 11.95 -3.76 -19.92
N PRO A 108 11.70 -2.76 -20.77
CA PRO A 108 11.70 -1.33 -20.49
C PRO A 108 10.53 -0.89 -19.59
N PRO A 109 10.66 0.27 -18.85
CA PRO A 109 11.76 1.22 -18.93
C PRO A 109 12.94 0.90 -18.01
N PHE A 110 14.12 1.37 -18.40
CA PHE A 110 15.33 1.37 -17.59
C PHE A 110 15.80 2.80 -17.34
N ALA A 111 16.37 3.09 -16.18
CA ALA A 111 17.10 4.31 -15.88
C ALA A 111 18.59 3.95 -15.81
N GLY A 112 19.37 4.37 -16.80
CA GLY A 112 20.72 3.81 -17.01
C GLY A 112 20.64 2.30 -17.24
N THR A 113 21.30 1.52 -16.39
CA THR A 113 21.27 0.04 -16.41
C THR A 113 20.22 -0.56 -15.46
N GLU A 114 19.53 0.28 -14.66
CA GLU A 114 18.64 -0.19 -13.61
C GLU A 114 17.18 -0.22 -14.07
N SER A 115 16.49 -1.31 -13.73
CA SER A 115 15.04 -1.42 -13.94
C SER A 115 14.29 -0.40 -13.08
N VAL A 116 13.45 0.41 -13.69
CA VAL A 116 12.59 1.38 -12.98
C VAL A 116 11.64 0.65 -12.01
N TYR A 117 11.27 -0.58 -12.33
CA TYR A 117 10.45 -1.41 -11.45
C TYR A 117 11.20 -1.73 -10.13
N PHE A 118 12.46 -2.19 -10.23
CA PHE A 118 13.28 -2.45 -9.04
C PHE A 118 13.51 -1.17 -8.22
N LEU A 119 13.82 -0.06 -8.90
CA LEU A 119 14.07 1.23 -8.24
C LEU A 119 12.88 1.72 -7.43
N SER A 120 11.66 1.43 -7.87
CA SER A 120 10.44 1.96 -7.24
C SER A 120 10.13 1.35 -5.87
N VAL A 121 10.65 0.14 -5.53
CA VAL A 121 10.25 -0.62 -4.33
C VAL A 121 11.41 -1.09 -3.45
N ASN A 122 12.63 -0.54 -3.65
CA ASN A 122 13.80 -1.02 -2.91
C ASN A 122 14.66 0.09 -2.28
N ARG A 123 14.14 1.33 -2.17
CA ARG A 123 14.86 2.40 -1.43
C ARG A 123 15.07 2.03 0.04
N ASN A 124 16.04 2.64 0.69
CA ASN A 124 16.37 2.45 2.12
C ASN A 124 16.78 1.02 2.49
N LYS A 125 17.30 0.25 1.54
CA LYS A 125 17.79 -1.12 1.79
C LYS A 125 19.29 -1.22 1.57
N LYS A 126 19.92 -2.15 2.29
CA LYS A 126 21.25 -2.68 2.01
C LYS A 126 21.10 -4.00 1.26
N SER A 127 21.90 -4.25 0.25
CA SER A 127 21.89 -5.52 -0.48
C SER A 127 23.12 -6.36 -0.13
N ILE A 128 22.88 -7.63 0.24
CA ILE A 128 23.87 -8.67 0.37
C ILE A 128 23.59 -9.77 -0.66
N ALA A 129 24.57 -10.14 -1.46
CA ALA A 129 24.42 -11.21 -2.43
C ALA A 129 24.88 -12.56 -1.85
N ILE A 130 23.92 -13.46 -1.59
CA ILE A 130 24.15 -14.78 -0.99
C ILE A 130 23.55 -15.87 -1.88
N ASN A 131 24.33 -16.92 -2.15
CA ASN A 131 23.81 -18.13 -2.81
C ASN A 131 23.11 -19.03 -1.78
N MET A 132 21.78 -18.90 -1.67
CA MET A 132 20.96 -19.69 -0.72
C MET A 132 20.97 -21.19 -0.98
N LYS A 133 21.41 -21.65 -2.16
CA LYS A 133 21.52 -23.07 -2.50
C LYS A 133 22.84 -23.68 -2.03
N ASP A 134 23.80 -22.87 -1.68
CA ASP A 134 25.05 -23.28 -1.08
C ASP A 134 24.88 -23.45 0.43
N SER A 135 25.48 -24.47 1.01
CA SER A 135 25.37 -24.76 2.45
C SER A 135 25.94 -23.63 3.32
N LYS A 136 27.03 -22.99 2.90
CA LYS A 136 27.60 -21.82 3.57
C LYS A 136 26.72 -20.58 3.42
N GLY A 137 26.09 -20.42 2.24
CA GLY A 137 25.10 -19.34 2.04
C GLY A 137 23.88 -19.50 2.93
N ALA A 138 23.34 -20.71 3.08
CA ALA A 138 22.24 -20.97 4.01
C ALA A 138 22.65 -20.76 5.48
N GLU A 139 23.88 -21.10 5.86
CA GLU A 139 24.42 -20.84 7.20
C GLU A 139 24.49 -19.34 7.49
N LEU A 140 25.02 -18.53 6.56
CA LEU A 140 25.07 -17.07 6.68
C LEU A 140 23.69 -16.44 6.85
N ILE A 141 22.67 -16.96 6.17
CA ILE A 141 21.29 -16.46 6.34
C ILE A 141 20.77 -16.77 7.75
N ARG A 142 21.07 -17.94 8.31
CA ARG A 142 20.70 -18.25 9.70
C ARG A 142 21.43 -17.35 10.71
N GLU A 143 22.70 -17.04 10.47
CA GLU A 143 23.45 -16.09 11.30
C GLU A 143 22.87 -14.68 11.22
N LEU A 144 22.53 -14.20 10.00
CA LEU A 144 21.86 -12.93 9.81
C LEU A 144 20.47 -12.89 10.48
N ALA A 145 19.74 -14.00 10.45
CA ALA A 145 18.46 -14.11 11.15
C ALA A 145 18.65 -13.99 12.67
N ALA A 146 19.69 -14.63 13.24
CA ALA A 146 19.98 -14.51 14.66
C ALA A 146 20.36 -13.08 15.09
N ALA A 147 20.91 -12.28 14.17
CA ALA A 147 21.26 -10.87 14.36
C ALA A 147 20.16 -9.88 13.96
N SER A 148 18.96 -10.36 13.61
CA SER A 148 17.83 -9.55 13.13
C SER A 148 16.59 -9.72 14.00
N ASP A 149 15.69 -8.75 13.95
CA ASP A 149 14.42 -8.77 14.71
C ASP A 149 13.25 -9.32 13.88
N VAL A 150 13.32 -9.14 12.56
CA VAL A 150 12.25 -9.54 11.62
C VAL A 150 12.85 -10.27 10.43
N PHE A 151 12.27 -11.41 10.07
CA PHE A 151 12.58 -12.18 8.85
C PHE A 151 11.38 -12.12 7.92
N VAL A 152 11.55 -11.64 6.69
CA VAL A 152 10.44 -11.50 5.73
C VAL A 152 10.75 -12.29 4.46
N GLU A 153 9.79 -13.12 4.03
CA GLU A 153 9.93 -13.93 2.82
C GLU A 153 8.62 -13.96 2.02
N ASN A 154 8.70 -14.28 0.72
CA ASN A 154 7.53 -14.45 -0.15
C ASN A 154 7.71 -15.62 -1.15
N TYR A 155 8.32 -16.69 -0.68
CA TYR A 155 8.43 -17.93 -1.43
C TYR A 155 7.15 -18.77 -1.36
N ILE A 156 7.00 -19.73 -2.27
CA ILE A 156 5.95 -20.73 -2.17
C ILE A 156 6.15 -21.52 -0.86
N PRO A 157 5.09 -21.74 -0.07
CA PRO A 157 5.19 -22.45 1.20
C PRO A 157 5.95 -23.77 1.12
N GLY A 158 6.86 -23.99 2.07
CA GLY A 158 7.75 -25.14 2.12
C GLY A 158 9.07 -24.95 1.38
N LYS A 159 9.19 -24.01 0.45
CA LYS A 159 10.41 -23.86 -0.37
C LYS A 159 11.66 -23.46 0.44
N LEU A 160 11.50 -22.59 1.42
CA LEU A 160 12.61 -22.23 2.31
C LEU A 160 12.96 -23.37 3.30
N ALA A 161 11.96 -24.14 3.73
CA ALA A 161 12.20 -25.33 4.57
C ALA A 161 13.08 -26.39 3.88
N GLU A 162 12.93 -26.56 2.56
CA GLU A 162 13.83 -27.44 1.77
C GLU A 162 15.31 -27.01 1.83
N MET A 163 15.56 -25.75 2.16
CA MET A 163 16.92 -25.17 2.27
C MET A 163 17.37 -25.00 3.74
N GLY A 164 16.59 -25.50 4.72
CA GLY A 164 16.85 -25.28 6.14
C GLY A 164 16.70 -23.83 6.59
N LEU A 165 15.78 -23.08 5.94
CA LEU A 165 15.47 -21.67 6.18
C LEU A 165 13.98 -21.44 6.44
N GLY A 166 13.21 -22.49 6.69
CA GLY A 166 11.79 -22.39 7.04
C GLY A 166 11.59 -21.85 8.45
N TYR A 167 10.32 -21.64 8.82
CA TYR A 167 9.97 -21.08 10.12
C TYR A 167 10.60 -21.81 11.30
N GLU A 168 10.51 -23.15 11.33
CA GLU A 168 11.06 -23.94 12.44
C GLU A 168 12.60 -23.89 12.47
N ASP A 169 13.25 -23.85 11.30
CA ASP A 169 14.71 -23.75 11.21
C ASP A 169 15.20 -22.40 11.78
N ILE A 170 14.54 -21.32 11.36
CA ILE A 170 14.89 -19.95 11.80
C ILE A 170 14.53 -19.74 13.27
N LYS A 171 13.38 -20.22 13.74
CA LYS A 171 12.97 -20.15 15.15
C LYS A 171 13.97 -20.84 16.08
N ASN A 172 14.59 -21.94 15.65
CA ASN A 172 15.58 -22.65 16.46
C ASN A 172 16.86 -21.82 16.70
N VAL A 173 17.27 -20.99 15.73
CA VAL A 173 18.49 -20.16 15.85
C VAL A 173 18.18 -18.73 16.32
N ALA A 174 16.95 -18.27 16.11
CA ALA A 174 16.47 -16.92 16.45
C ALA A 174 15.06 -16.97 17.07
N PRO A 175 14.89 -17.47 18.33
CA PRO A 175 13.57 -17.64 18.93
C PRO A 175 12.83 -16.32 19.19
N HIS A 176 13.53 -15.18 19.15
CA HIS A 176 12.97 -13.84 19.31
C HIS A 176 12.41 -13.25 18.01
N ILE A 177 12.71 -13.85 16.84
CA ILE A 177 12.44 -13.24 15.55
C ILE A 177 10.95 -13.24 15.17
N VAL A 178 10.48 -12.16 14.58
CA VAL A 178 9.18 -12.11 13.94
C VAL A 178 9.33 -12.65 12.52
N TYR A 179 8.82 -13.86 12.26
CA TYR A 179 8.85 -14.48 10.95
C TYR A 179 7.60 -14.14 10.14
N CYS A 180 7.76 -13.41 9.05
CA CYS A 180 6.68 -12.93 8.19
C CYS A 180 6.73 -13.62 6.82
N SER A 181 5.72 -14.41 6.50
CA SER A 181 5.52 -15.01 5.18
C SER A 181 4.43 -14.29 4.39
N ILE A 182 4.77 -13.79 3.21
CA ILE A 182 3.82 -13.14 2.30
C ILE A 182 3.49 -14.11 1.18
N THR A 183 2.27 -14.63 1.14
CA THR A 183 1.83 -15.63 0.17
C THR A 183 0.57 -15.21 -0.55
N GLY A 184 0.31 -15.76 -1.73
CA GLY A 184 -0.94 -15.51 -2.46
C GLY A 184 -2.16 -16.23 -1.87
N TYR A 185 -1.95 -17.37 -1.17
CA TYR A 185 -3.03 -18.24 -0.70
C TYR A 185 -2.88 -18.73 0.76
N GLY A 186 -1.95 -18.14 1.52
CA GLY A 186 -1.67 -18.55 2.89
C GLY A 186 -0.70 -19.74 2.98
N GLN A 187 -0.40 -20.15 4.22
CA GLN A 187 0.54 -21.26 4.54
C GLN A 187 -0.16 -22.63 4.59
N THR A 188 -1.49 -22.67 4.53
CA THR A 188 -2.29 -23.91 4.61
C THR A 188 -3.45 -23.86 3.61
N GLY A 189 -4.05 -25.01 3.35
CA GLY A 189 -5.22 -25.10 2.50
C GLY A 189 -4.97 -25.80 1.16
N PRO A 190 -6.03 -26.05 0.37
CA PRO A 190 -5.97 -26.94 -0.80
C PRO A 190 -5.17 -26.37 -1.97
N VAL A 191 -4.89 -25.06 -1.99
CA VAL A 191 -4.19 -24.38 -3.10
C VAL A 191 -2.91 -23.68 -2.64
N VAL A 192 -2.40 -24.04 -1.48
CA VAL A 192 -1.20 -23.45 -0.83
C VAL A 192 0.03 -23.41 -1.75
N GLN A 193 0.18 -24.38 -2.64
CA GLN A 193 1.32 -24.49 -3.56
C GLN A 193 1.18 -23.64 -4.83
N ARG A 194 0.07 -22.90 -5.00
CA ARG A 194 -0.08 -22.03 -6.16
C ARG A 194 0.70 -20.74 -5.99
N ALA A 195 1.43 -20.36 -7.03
CA ALA A 195 2.03 -19.04 -7.11
C ALA A 195 0.92 -17.98 -7.22
N GLY A 196 1.07 -16.88 -6.46
CA GLY A 196 0.14 -15.76 -6.49
C GLY A 196 0.85 -14.48 -6.91
N TYR A 197 0.35 -13.84 -7.97
CA TYR A 197 0.61 -12.43 -8.30
C TYR A 197 -0.65 -11.62 -8.03
N ASP A 198 -0.53 -10.31 -7.95
CA ASP A 198 -1.64 -9.39 -7.75
C ASP A 198 -2.81 -9.59 -8.72
N SER A 199 -2.51 -9.74 -10.01
CA SER A 199 -3.51 -10.03 -11.05
C SER A 199 -4.19 -11.41 -10.87
N ILE A 200 -3.45 -12.44 -10.42
CA ILE A 200 -4.01 -13.75 -10.13
C ILE A 200 -4.89 -13.70 -8.87
N ALA A 201 -4.43 -13.03 -7.82
CA ALA A 201 -5.22 -12.81 -6.60
C ALA A 201 -6.51 -12.04 -6.92
N ALA A 202 -6.43 -10.99 -7.73
CA ALA A 202 -7.59 -10.23 -8.19
C ALA A 202 -8.58 -11.08 -9.02
N ALA A 203 -8.09 -11.98 -9.86
CA ALA A 203 -8.94 -12.90 -10.63
C ALA A 203 -9.67 -13.90 -9.74
N VAL A 204 -8.93 -14.58 -8.84
CA VAL A 204 -9.47 -15.63 -7.96
C VAL A 204 -10.40 -15.08 -6.90
N SER A 205 -10.13 -13.86 -6.38
CA SER A 205 -10.98 -13.19 -5.40
C SER A 205 -12.28 -12.62 -5.98
N GLY A 206 -12.48 -12.71 -7.29
CA GLY A 206 -13.66 -12.13 -7.97
C GLY A 206 -13.50 -10.64 -8.29
N LEU A 207 -12.39 -10.00 -7.93
CA LEU A 207 -12.17 -8.58 -8.18
C LEU A 207 -12.26 -8.25 -9.68
N LEU A 208 -11.59 -9.01 -10.54
CA LEU A 208 -11.65 -8.80 -12.00
C LEU A 208 -13.05 -9.06 -12.59
N HIS A 209 -13.85 -9.93 -11.97
CA HIS A 209 -15.24 -10.16 -12.38
C HIS A 209 -16.11 -8.90 -12.15
N ILE A 210 -15.86 -8.19 -11.06
CA ILE A 210 -16.67 -7.05 -10.61
C ILE A 210 -16.25 -5.74 -11.28
N THR A 211 -14.95 -5.49 -11.36
CA THR A 211 -14.38 -4.19 -11.70
C THR A 211 -13.97 -4.07 -13.16
N GLY A 212 -13.73 -5.20 -13.86
CA GLY A 212 -12.99 -5.15 -15.12
C GLY A 212 -11.55 -4.75 -14.87
N HIS A 213 -11.15 -3.55 -15.29
CA HIS A 213 -9.80 -3.03 -15.06
C HIS A 213 -9.67 -2.09 -13.85
N GLU A 214 -10.72 -1.87 -13.07
CA GLU A 214 -10.70 -0.90 -11.95
C GLU A 214 -10.86 -1.58 -10.60
N VAL A 215 -10.07 -1.09 -9.62
CA VAL A 215 -10.02 -1.62 -8.25
C VAL A 215 -11.01 -0.89 -7.35
N ALA A 216 -12.10 -1.58 -6.94
CA ALA A 216 -12.99 -1.10 -5.89
C ALA A 216 -12.83 -1.93 -4.62
N CYS A 217 -13.02 -1.32 -3.43
CA CYS A 217 -13.00 -2.03 -2.16
C CYS A 217 -14.10 -3.09 -2.10
N LEU A 218 -13.74 -4.37 -2.01
CA LEU A 218 -14.62 -5.53 -2.08
C LEU A 218 -15.54 -5.73 -0.87
N THR A 219 -15.29 -5.05 0.26
CA THR A 219 -15.96 -5.34 1.54
C THR A 219 -17.49 -5.25 1.44
N HIS A 220 -18.04 -4.20 0.84
CA HIS A 220 -19.50 -4.05 0.71
C HIS A 220 -20.10 -5.01 -0.32
N VAL A 221 -19.36 -5.35 -1.37
CA VAL A 221 -19.80 -6.32 -2.39
C VAL A 221 -19.88 -7.72 -1.81
N ALA A 222 -18.84 -8.13 -1.06
CA ALA A 222 -18.83 -9.39 -0.34
C ALA A 222 -19.97 -9.45 0.69
N ALA A 223 -20.20 -8.36 1.45
CA ALA A 223 -21.30 -8.26 2.40
C ALA A 223 -22.68 -8.41 1.73
N ASN A 224 -22.89 -7.80 0.55
CA ASN A 224 -24.11 -7.94 -0.21
C ASN A 224 -24.38 -9.39 -0.63
N TYR A 225 -23.35 -10.11 -1.10
CA TYR A 225 -23.51 -11.51 -1.46
C TYR A 225 -23.72 -12.40 -0.22
N LEU A 226 -22.91 -12.23 0.82
CA LEU A 226 -23.00 -13.06 2.03
C LEU A 226 -24.36 -12.95 2.72
N ASN A 227 -24.93 -11.73 2.79
CA ASN A 227 -26.17 -11.49 3.52
C ASN A 227 -27.44 -11.59 2.63
N CYS A 228 -27.36 -11.10 1.39
CA CYS A 228 -28.52 -10.99 0.52
C CYS A 228 -28.49 -11.92 -0.70
N LYS A 229 -27.39 -12.66 -0.91
CA LYS A 229 -27.16 -13.52 -2.09
C LYS A 229 -27.29 -12.76 -3.42
N ILE A 230 -27.01 -11.46 -3.40
CA ILE A 230 -27.00 -10.62 -4.59
C ILE A 230 -25.65 -10.78 -5.27
N GLU A 231 -25.68 -11.31 -6.51
CA GLU A 231 -24.48 -11.47 -7.32
C GLU A 231 -23.95 -10.09 -7.74
N ALA A 232 -22.62 -9.97 -7.73
CA ALA A 232 -21.94 -8.75 -8.13
C ALA A 232 -22.10 -8.48 -9.63
N LYS A 233 -22.23 -7.20 -9.99
CA LYS A 233 -22.31 -6.75 -11.38
C LYS A 233 -21.21 -5.74 -11.68
N ARG A 234 -20.82 -5.66 -12.94
CA ARG A 234 -19.93 -4.60 -13.43
C ARG A 234 -20.70 -3.30 -13.55
N TRP A 235 -20.26 -2.28 -12.83
CA TRP A 235 -20.85 -0.96 -12.84
C TRP A 235 -20.00 0.08 -13.58
N GLY A 236 -18.84 -0.31 -14.14
CA GLY A 236 -17.84 0.63 -14.67
C GLY A 236 -17.34 1.53 -13.54
N THR A 237 -17.42 2.85 -13.74
CA THR A 237 -17.05 3.83 -12.72
C THR A 237 -18.19 4.14 -11.73
N ALA A 238 -19.38 3.53 -11.88
CA ALA A 238 -20.56 3.87 -11.09
C ALA A 238 -20.62 3.08 -9.78
N HIS A 239 -21.07 3.73 -8.72
CA HIS A 239 -21.41 3.07 -7.46
C HIS A 239 -22.75 2.34 -7.56
N GLY A 240 -22.82 1.08 -7.14
CA GLY A 240 -24.03 0.25 -7.26
C GLY A 240 -25.25 0.78 -6.50
N SER A 241 -25.06 1.43 -5.35
CA SER A 241 -26.12 1.81 -4.40
C SER A 241 -26.27 3.32 -4.18
N ILE A 242 -25.49 4.17 -4.85
CA ILE A 242 -25.54 5.64 -4.72
C ILE A 242 -25.63 6.26 -6.11
N VAL A 243 -26.53 7.21 -6.30
CA VAL A 243 -26.75 7.91 -7.59
C VAL A 243 -27.01 9.40 -7.36
N PRO A 244 -26.28 10.29 -8.09
CA PRO A 244 -25.12 9.99 -8.93
C PRO A 244 -23.85 9.76 -8.11
N TYR A 245 -23.06 8.75 -8.50
CA TYR A 245 -21.69 8.56 -8.05
C TYR A 245 -20.96 7.78 -9.15
N GLN A 246 -20.35 8.50 -10.08
CA GLN A 246 -19.64 7.92 -11.22
C GLN A 246 -18.83 8.98 -11.99
N ALA A 247 -18.05 8.52 -12.98
CA ALA A 247 -17.46 9.40 -13.98
C ALA A 247 -18.50 9.85 -15.01
N PHE A 248 -18.42 11.12 -15.39
CA PHE A 248 -19.18 11.74 -16.48
C PHE A 248 -18.22 12.26 -17.53
N LYS A 249 -18.56 12.04 -18.81
CA LYS A 249 -17.81 12.61 -19.91
C LYS A 249 -18.04 14.11 -19.98
N THR A 250 -16.94 14.87 -20.06
CA THR A 250 -16.95 16.31 -20.32
C THR A 250 -16.61 16.57 -21.79
N LYS A 251 -16.51 17.83 -22.17
CA LYS A 251 -16.17 18.21 -23.55
C LYS A 251 -14.77 17.71 -23.97
N ASP A 252 -13.83 17.62 -23.03
CA ASP A 252 -12.40 17.34 -23.26
C ASP A 252 -11.82 16.20 -22.41
N GLY A 253 -12.61 15.56 -21.56
CA GLY A 253 -12.14 14.53 -20.67
C GLY A 253 -13.24 13.89 -19.84
N TYR A 254 -13.00 13.70 -18.55
CA TYR A 254 -13.94 13.10 -17.60
C TYR A 254 -13.83 13.78 -16.23
N ILE A 255 -14.97 13.91 -15.56
CA ILE A 255 -15.07 14.30 -14.17
C ILE A 255 -15.81 13.22 -13.38
N VAL A 256 -15.29 12.85 -12.21
CA VAL A 256 -16.01 12.01 -11.24
C VAL A 256 -16.78 12.91 -10.28
N VAL A 257 -18.05 12.61 -10.07
CA VAL A 257 -18.89 13.33 -9.09
C VAL A 257 -19.63 12.31 -8.24
N GLY A 258 -19.59 12.49 -6.91
CA GLY A 258 -20.26 11.61 -5.95
C GLY A 258 -21.23 12.36 -5.05
N ALA A 259 -22.54 12.15 -5.19
CA ALA A 259 -23.56 12.68 -4.29
C ALA A 259 -23.94 11.60 -3.26
N GLY A 260 -23.22 11.54 -2.15
CA GLY A 260 -23.41 10.53 -1.09
C GLY A 260 -24.70 10.66 -0.29
N ASN A 261 -25.42 11.78 -0.41
CA ASN A 261 -26.69 12.04 0.27
C ASN A 261 -27.59 12.96 -0.58
N ASP A 262 -28.86 13.11 -0.15
CA ASP A 262 -29.85 13.86 -0.91
C ASP A 262 -29.52 15.35 -1.01
N HIS A 263 -28.91 15.95 0.02
CA HIS A 263 -28.48 17.35 -0.02
C HIS A 263 -27.39 17.59 -1.07
N GLN A 264 -26.39 16.69 -1.15
CA GLN A 264 -25.36 16.77 -2.19
C GLN A 264 -25.97 16.60 -3.60
N PHE A 265 -26.98 15.75 -3.76
CA PHE A 265 -27.70 15.64 -5.03
C PHE A 265 -28.36 16.96 -5.46
N VAL A 266 -29.04 17.62 -4.53
CA VAL A 266 -29.65 18.96 -4.80
C VAL A 266 -28.57 19.96 -5.20
N THR A 267 -27.40 19.90 -4.55
CA THR A 267 -26.26 20.76 -4.88
C THR A 267 -25.69 20.44 -6.27
N VAL A 268 -25.57 19.16 -6.64
CA VAL A 268 -25.19 18.76 -8.01
C VAL A 268 -26.14 19.35 -9.03
N CYS A 269 -27.46 19.21 -8.83
CA CYS A 269 -28.47 19.79 -9.73
C CYS A 269 -28.34 21.30 -9.83
N LYS A 270 -28.05 21.98 -8.72
CA LYS A 270 -27.84 23.44 -8.70
C LYS A 270 -26.60 23.83 -9.52
N VAL A 271 -25.45 23.16 -9.31
CA VAL A 271 -24.22 23.42 -10.07
C VAL A 271 -24.40 23.18 -11.56
N LEU A 272 -25.16 22.14 -11.91
CA LEU A 272 -25.49 21.81 -13.30
C LEU A 272 -26.58 22.73 -13.92
N ASN A 273 -27.16 23.64 -13.14
CA ASN A 273 -28.29 24.47 -13.52
C ASN A 273 -29.50 23.64 -14.00
N LEU A 274 -29.85 22.60 -13.22
CA LEU A 274 -30.97 21.69 -13.43
C LEU A 274 -31.88 21.64 -12.18
N PRO A 275 -32.41 22.78 -11.70
CA PRO A 275 -33.16 22.83 -10.45
C PRO A 275 -34.48 22.03 -10.51
N GLU A 276 -35.07 21.83 -11.69
CA GLU A 276 -36.25 21.00 -11.92
C GLU A 276 -35.98 19.51 -11.63
N VAL A 277 -34.77 19.01 -11.93
CA VAL A 277 -34.39 17.60 -11.67
C VAL A 277 -34.36 17.32 -10.16
N SER A 278 -33.92 18.29 -9.36
CA SER A 278 -33.91 18.13 -7.89
C SER A 278 -35.29 18.12 -7.27
N LYS A 279 -36.29 18.66 -7.94
CA LYS A 279 -37.71 18.75 -7.51
C LYS A 279 -38.54 17.59 -8.02
N ASP A 280 -38.05 16.82 -9.00
CA ASP A 280 -38.76 15.68 -9.55
C ASP A 280 -38.94 14.59 -8.50
N SER A 281 -40.17 14.14 -8.29
CA SER A 281 -40.54 13.12 -7.31
C SER A 281 -39.79 11.80 -7.50
N ARG A 282 -39.33 11.48 -8.71
CA ARG A 282 -38.55 10.28 -9.05
C ARG A 282 -37.14 10.32 -8.51
N TYR A 283 -36.62 11.51 -8.09
CA TYR A 283 -35.20 11.67 -7.73
C TYR A 283 -34.97 12.23 -6.31
N GLN A 284 -36.03 12.45 -5.54
CA GLN A 284 -35.95 13.10 -4.22
C GLN A 284 -35.12 12.33 -3.20
N THR A 285 -35.12 11.01 -3.24
CA THR A 285 -34.31 10.16 -2.35
C THR A 285 -33.32 9.30 -3.13
N ASN A 286 -32.22 8.88 -2.49
CA ASN A 286 -31.26 8.00 -3.14
C ASN A 286 -31.90 6.69 -3.65
N THR A 287 -32.84 6.12 -2.89
CA THR A 287 -33.57 4.91 -3.30
C THR A 287 -34.32 5.13 -4.63
N LEU A 288 -35.00 6.24 -4.76
CA LEU A 288 -35.71 6.60 -5.98
C LEU A 288 -34.76 6.87 -7.15
N ARG A 289 -33.61 7.50 -6.90
CA ARG A 289 -32.55 7.71 -7.90
C ARG A 289 -31.93 6.41 -8.38
N VAL A 290 -31.73 5.46 -7.48
CA VAL A 290 -31.25 4.11 -7.84
C VAL A 290 -32.23 3.38 -8.74
N GLN A 291 -33.54 3.48 -8.45
CA GLN A 291 -34.61 2.89 -9.27
C GLN A 291 -34.71 3.52 -10.65
N ASN A 292 -34.56 4.85 -10.74
CA ASN A 292 -34.64 5.63 -11.97
C ASN A 292 -33.28 6.04 -12.53
N ARG A 293 -32.22 5.24 -12.21
CA ARG A 293 -30.81 5.54 -12.49
C ARG A 293 -30.56 5.92 -13.93
N ARG A 294 -31.08 5.12 -14.88
CA ARG A 294 -30.75 5.25 -16.29
C ARG A 294 -31.16 6.63 -16.81
N GLU A 295 -32.43 7.01 -16.60
CA GLU A 295 -32.97 8.31 -17.05
C GLU A 295 -32.21 9.48 -16.39
N LEU A 296 -31.99 9.41 -15.09
CA LEU A 296 -31.26 10.46 -14.38
C LEU A 296 -29.83 10.62 -14.89
N ILE A 297 -29.07 9.51 -15.07
CA ILE A 297 -27.71 9.56 -15.56
C ILE A 297 -27.64 10.08 -16.99
N ASP A 298 -28.60 9.74 -17.86
CA ASP A 298 -28.63 10.26 -19.22
C ASP A 298 -28.81 11.80 -19.21
N VAL A 299 -29.70 12.35 -18.36
CA VAL A 299 -29.90 13.80 -18.19
C VAL A 299 -28.62 14.47 -17.70
N LEU A 300 -27.99 13.93 -16.64
CA LEU A 300 -26.77 14.50 -16.07
C LEU A 300 -25.61 14.41 -17.06
N SER A 301 -25.45 13.29 -17.76
CA SER A 301 -24.37 13.07 -18.74
C SER A 301 -24.46 14.06 -19.90
N THR A 302 -25.65 14.33 -20.39
CA THR A 302 -25.86 15.33 -21.41
C THR A 302 -25.36 16.70 -20.95
N ARG A 303 -25.70 17.08 -19.72
CA ARG A 303 -25.28 18.37 -19.16
C ARG A 303 -23.78 18.47 -18.92
N PHE A 304 -23.16 17.40 -18.38
CA PHE A 304 -21.71 17.37 -18.18
C PHE A 304 -20.91 17.48 -19.49
N SER A 305 -21.43 17.00 -20.61
CA SER A 305 -20.77 17.07 -21.92
C SER A 305 -20.68 18.50 -22.50
N GLU A 306 -21.40 19.47 -21.94
CA GLU A 306 -21.49 20.84 -22.49
C GLU A 306 -20.28 21.72 -22.11
N LYS A 307 -19.52 21.36 -21.09
CA LYS A 307 -18.35 22.15 -20.62
C LYS A 307 -17.11 21.29 -20.54
N THR A 308 -15.96 21.96 -20.48
CA THR A 308 -14.65 21.34 -20.27
C THR A 308 -14.53 20.85 -18.81
N THR A 309 -13.61 19.94 -18.59
CA THR A 309 -13.31 19.43 -17.24
C THR A 309 -12.95 20.56 -16.30
N ILE A 310 -12.08 21.48 -16.73
CA ILE A 310 -11.65 22.62 -15.89
C ILE A 310 -12.79 23.57 -15.52
N GLU A 311 -13.71 23.84 -16.43
CA GLU A 311 -14.90 24.67 -16.15
C GLU A 311 -15.79 24.00 -15.09
N TRP A 312 -15.97 22.68 -15.15
CA TRP A 312 -16.73 21.94 -14.14
C TRP A 312 -16.03 21.92 -12.79
N LEU A 313 -14.71 21.73 -12.75
CA LEU A 313 -13.94 21.78 -11.50
C LEU A 313 -14.12 23.13 -10.80
N GLN A 314 -14.07 24.23 -11.54
CA GLN A 314 -14.29 25.58 -11.00
C GLN A 314 -15.72 25.77 -10.46
N LEU A 315 -16.73 25.22 -11.14
CA LEU A 315 -18.12 25.33 -10.71
C LEU A 315 -18.44 24.48 -9.47
N PHE A 316 -17.74 23.36 -9.28
CA PHE A 316 -17.87 22.52 -8.10
C PHE A 316 -17.02 22.98 -6.93
N GLU A 317 -16.07 23.91 -7.12
CA GLU A 317 -15.21 24.41 -6.06
C GLU A 317 -16.04 24.99 -4.91
N GLY A 318 -15.77 24.59 -3.67
CA GLY A 318 -16.51 25.03 -2.48
C GLY A 318 -17.94 24.51 -2.36
N SER A 319 -18.42 23.66 -3.28
CA SER A 319 -19.81 23.15 -3.27
C SER A 319 -20.11 22.16 -2.13
N GLY A 320 -19.08 21.53 -1.52
CA GLY A 320 -19.23 20.46 -0.55
C GLY A 320 -19.66 19.10 -1.14
N VAL A 321 -19.70 19.00 -2.47
CA VAL A 321 -19.89 17.74 -3.20
C VAL A 321 -18.51 17.15 -3.52
N PRO A 322 -18.23 15.87 -3.27
CA PRO A 322 -17.00 15.22 -3.74
C PRO A 322 -16.93 15.18 -5.27
N TYR A 323 -15.83 15.67 -5.82
CA TYR A 323 -15.59 15.68 -7.26
C TYR A 323 -14.09 15.66 -7.56
N GLY A 324 -13.71 15.28 -8.79
CA GLY A 324 -12.34 15.34 -9.26
C GLY A 324 -12.20 14.92 -10.73
N PRO A 325 -11.14 15.32 -11.42
CA PRO A 325 -10.88 14.90 -12.79
C PRO A 325 -10.36 13.46 -12.84
N ILE A 326 -10.46 12.80 -14.01
CA ILE A 326 -9.67 11.60 -14.29
C ILE A 326 -8.36 12.05 -14.92
N ASN A 327 -7.29 12.05 -14.14
CA ASN A 327 -5.97 12.52 -14.53
C ASN A 327 -5.15 11.43 -15.23
N ASN A 328 -4.33 11.83 -16.21
CA ASN A 328 -3.22 11.02 -16.67
C ASN A 328 -2.00 11.17 -15.73
N MET A 329 -0.92 10.37 -15.92
CA MET A 329 0.23 10.39 -15.03
C MET A 329 0.94 11.74 -14.99
N GLN A 330 1.04 12.45 -16.11
CA GLN A 330 1.61 13.80 -16.14
C GLN A 330 0.81 14.76 -15.26
N GLN A 331 -0.53 14.73 -15.37
CA GLN A 331 -1.41 15.56 -14.57
C GLN A 331 -1.34 15.21 -13.08
N VAL A 332 -1.29 13.91 -12.73
CA VAL A 332 -1.13 13.47 -11.33
C VAL A 332 0.16 14.02 -10.72
N PHE A 333 1.29 13.86 -11.40
CA PHE A 333 2.59 14.26 -10.86
C PHE A 333 2.93 15.75 -11.05
N SER A 334 2.07 16.52 -11.72
CA SER A 334 2.10 17.99 -11.73
C SER A 334 1.04 18.63 -10.85
N ASP A 335 0.18 17.84 -10.17
CA ASP A 335 -0.85 18.34 -9.28
C ASP A 335 -0.22 19.02 -8.05
N PRO A 336 -0.61 20.28 -7.73
CA PRO A 336 -0.05 21.01 -6.61
C PRO A 336 -0.20 20.29 -5.25
N GLN A 337 -1.28 19.55 -5.02
CA GLN A 337 -1.50 18.80 -3.79
C GLN A 337 -0.58 17.59 -3.70
N VAL A 338 -0.35 16.88 -4.81
CA VAL A 338 0.59 15.76 -4.89
C VAL A 338 2.01 16.22 -4.59
N LEU A 339 2.43 17.35 -5.19
CA LEU A 339 3.73 17.96 -4.94
C LEU A 339 3.86 18.48 -3.50
N HIS A 340 2.86 19.19 -2.99
CA HIS A 340 2.81 19.66 -1.61
C HIS A 340 2.90 18.51 -0.59
N ASN A 341 2.29 17.39 -0.88
CA ASN A 341 2.33 16.21 -0.02
C ASN A 341 3.67 15.45 -0.08
N GLY A 342 4.63 15.86 -0.90
CA GLY A 342 5.92 15.20 -1.02
C GLY A 342 5.79 13.77 -1.57
N LEU A 343 4.77 13.50 -2.40
CA LEU A 343 4.52 12.18 -2.98
C LEU A 343 5.43 11.86 -4.17
N VAL A 344 6.42 12.72 -4.45
CA VAL A 344 7.51 12.48 -5.39
C VAL A 344 8.82 12.62 -4.63
N MET A 345 9.60 11.55 -4.55
CA MET A 345 10.90 11.54 -3.92
C MET A 345 12.00 11.43 -4.97
N GLU A 346 12.93 12.37 -4.95
CA GLU A 346 14.09 12.37 -5.85
C GLU A 346 15.33 11.92 -5.09
N MET A 347 16.19 11.15 -5.76
CA MET A 347 17.45 10.67 -5.20
C MET A 347 18.48 10.43 -6.29
N ASN A 348 19.76 10.41 -5.92
CA ASN A 348 20.86 10.09 -6.85
C ASN A 348 21.24 8.62 -6.69
N HIS A 349 21.03 7.85 -7.74
CA HIS A 349 21.41 6.43 -7.82
C HIS A 349 22.79 6.30 -8.46
N PRO A 350 23.67 5.40 -7.96
CA PRO A 350 25.06 5.31 -8.44
C PRO A 350 25.20 5.08 -9.95
N THR A 351 24.34 4.25 -10.53
CA THR A 351 24.40 3.88 -11.96
C THR A 351 23.29 4.49 -12.81
N ALA A 352 22.13 4.83 -12.22
CA ALA A 352 20.98 5.40 -12.92
C ALA A 352 20.97 6.95 -12.92
N GLY A 353 21.85 7.61 -12.16
CA GLY A 353 21.83 9.04 -11.98
C GLY A 353 20.63 9.54 -11.16
N ARG A 354 20.08 10.70 -11.49
CA ARG A 354 18.89 11.23 -10.82
C ARG A 354 17.66 10.40 -11.16
N ILE A 355 17.03 9.84 -10.13
CA ILE A 355 15.78 9.08 -10.24
C ILE A 355 14.69 9.72 -9.39
N ALA A 356 13.43 9.52 -9.78
CA ALA A 356 12.26 9.92 -9.02
C ALA A 356 11.35 8.70 -8.81
N VAL A 357 10.85 8.53 -7.59
CA VAL A 357 9.95 7.44 -7.21
C VAL A 357 8.77 7.98 -6.40
N PRO A 358 7.62 7.27 -6.36
CA PRO A 358 6.55 7.64 -5.44
C PRO A 358 7.04 7.65 -3.99
N GLY A 359 6.70 8.71 -3.27
CA GLY A 359 7.03 8.88 -1.85
C GLY A 359 6.11 8.06 -0.93
N PRO A 360 6.36 8.09 0.38
CA PRO A 360 5.52 7.42 1.36
C PRO A 360 4.13 8.05 1.41
N GLY A 361 3.09 7.22 1.50
CA GLY A 361 1.69 7.66 1.61
C GLY A 361 1.32 8.16 3.02
N VAL A 362 2.24 8.13 3.97
CA VAL A 362 2.02 8.54 5.37
C VAL A 362 3.04 9.62 5.74
N ARG A 363 2.56 10.68 6.37
CA ARG A 363 3.39 11.71 7.03
C ARG A 363 3.35 11.51 8.53
N TYR A 364 4.48 11.72 9.16
CA TYR A 364 4.64 11.62 10.61
C TYR A 364 4.94 13.01 11.18
N SER A 365 4.38 13.31 12.36
CA SER A 365 4.59 14.61 13.03
C SER A 365 5.97 14.74 13.66
N GLU A 366 6.55 13.62 14.08
CA GLU A 366 7.73 13.59 14.93
C GLU A 366 9.04 13.25 14.18
N PHE A 367 8.97 12.88 12.90
CA PHE A 367 10.17 12.59 12.10
C PHE A 367 9.95 12.86 10.60
N ASP A 368 11.06 13.09 9.89
CA ASP A 368 11.07 13.39 8.47
C ASP A 368 11.61 12.17 7.67
N VAL A 369 10.89 11.79 6.61
CA VAL A 369 11.28 10.74 5.66
C VAL A 369 11.83 11.31 4.34
N SER A 370 12.14 12.60 4.28
CA SER A 370 12.47 13.32 3.05
C SER A 370 13.84 12.96 2.42
N HIS A 371 14.70 12.22 3.13
CA HIS A 371 16.04 11.87 2.67
C HIS A 371 16.22 10.35 2.54
N PRO A 372 15.54 9.69 1.60
CA PRO A 372 15.68 8.25 1.41
C PRO A 372 17.04 7.92 0.79
N LYS A 373 17.60 6.77 1.18
CA LYS A 373 18.75 6.18 0.48
C LYS A 373 18.27 5.57 -0.84
N PRO A 374 19.04 5.72 -1.93
CA PRO A 374 18.68 5.09 -3.21
C PRO A 374 18.68 3.56 -3.07
N PRO A 375 17.91 2.87 -3.94
CA PRO A 375 17.96 1.41 -4.00
C PRO A 375 19.38 0.90 -4.20
N PRO A 376 19.79 -0.19 -3.53
CA PRO A 376 21.16 -0.67 -3.61
C PRO A 376 21.44 -1.42 -4.92
N LEU A 377 22.71 -1.44 -5.33
CA LEU A 377 23.21 -2.38 -6.34
C LEU A 377 23.30 -3.80 -5.74
N VAL A 378 23.28 -4.82 -6.62
CA VAL A 378 23.36 -6.23 -6.17
C VAL A 378 24.66 -6.45 -5.38
N GLY A 379 24.53 -6.88 -4.14
CA GLY A 379 25.68 -7.14 -3.26
C GLY A 379 26.49 -5.90 -2.91
N GLN A 380 25.95 -4.70 -3.06
CA GLN A 380 26.65 -3.45 -2.77
C GLN A 380 27.24 -3.41 -1.35
N HIS A 381 26.56 -4.05 -0.40
CA HIS A 381 26.91 -3.99 1.01
C HIS A 381 27.36 -5.35 1.57
N THR A 382 27.69 -6.33 0.72
CA THR A 382 28.03 -7.70 1.17
C THR A 382 29.16 -7.70 2.19
N VAL A 383 30.31 -7.11 1.86
CA VAL A 383 31.46 -7.05 2.76
C VAL A 383 31.17 -6.23 4.02
N GLU A 384 30.47 -5.09 3.87
CA GLU A 384 30.04 -4.25 5.00
C GLU A 384 29.20 -5.05 6.00
N ILE A 385 28.20 -5.79 5.52
CA ILE A 385 27.28 -6.55 6.36
C ILE A 385 28.01 -7.71 7.04
N LEU A 386 28.87 -8.45 6.33
CA LEU A 386 29.62 -9.54 6.90
C LEU A 386 30.55 -9.05 8.03
N LYS A 387 31.19 -7.89 7.87
CA LYS A 387 32.03 -7.28 8.91
C LYS A 387 31.23 -6.68 10.06
N SER A 388 30.27 -5.80 9.74
CA SER A 388 29.62 -4.95 10.76
C SER A 388 28.52 -5.67 11.52
N VAL A 389 27.84 -6.64 10.92
CA VAL A 389 26.71 -7.37 11.53
C VAL A 389 27.15 -8.73 12.07
N LEU A 390 27.95 -9.45 11.31
CA LEU A 390 28.39 -10.81 11.68
C LEU A 390 29.80 -10.91 12.26
N GLY A 391 30.59 -9.83 12.18
CA GLY A 391 31.96 -9.81 12.75
C GLY A 391 32.95 -10.69 12.01
N TYR A 392 32.77 -10.95 10.72
CA TYR A 392 33.71 -11.75 9.93
C TYR A 392 34.98 -10.97 9.65
N GLU A 393 36.11 -11.66 9.80
CA GLU A 393 37.44 -11.17 9.44
C GLU A 393 37.67 -11.26 7.93
N ASP A 394 38.67 -10.51 7.42
CA ASP A 394 38.92 -10.38 5.98
C ASP A 394 39.20 -11.73 5.29
N ASP A 395 40.03 -12.59 5.91
CA ASP A 395 40.38 -13.90 5.36
C ASP A 395 39.16 -14.80 5.15
N ALA A 396 38.20 -14.78 6.09
CA ALA A 396 36.96 -15.54 5.99
C ALA A 396 36.04 -14.99 4.91
N ILE A 397 36.01 -13.66 4.74
CA ILE A 397 35.22 -12.99 3.68
C ILE A 397 35.81 -13.31 2.30
N GLU A 398 37.14 -13.28 2.14
CA GLU A 398 37.81 -13.66 0.89
C GLU A 398 37.50 -15.10 0.49
N GLU A 399 37.48 -16.03 1.45
CA GLU A 399 37.10 -17.41 1.20
C GLU A 399 35.65 -17.57 0.75
N LEU A 400 34.70 -16.83 1.38
CA LEU A 400 33.30 -16.81 0.98
C LEU A 400 33.08 -16.25 -0.44
N LEU A 401 33.82 -15.21 -0.80
CA LEU A 401 33.86 -14.64 -2.13
C LEU A 401 34.43 -15.61 -3.16
N ARG A 402 35.58 -16.23 -2.82
CA ARG A 402 36.28 -17.19 -3.68
C ARG A 402 35.45 -18.44 -3.97
N THR A 403 34.72 -18.92 -3.00
CA THR A 403 33.85 -20.11 -3.15
C THR A 403 32.52 -19.80 -3.85
N GLY A 404 32.16 -18.52 -4.01
CA GLY A 404 30.90 -18.09 -4.60
C GLY A 404 29.69 -18.25 -3.67
N ALA A 405 29.92 -18.49 -2.37
CA ALA A 405 28.87 -18.48 -1.35
C ALA A 405 28.24 -17.10 -1.23
N VAL A 406 29.07 -16.04 -1.40
CA VAL A 406 28.62 -14.64 -1.50
C VAL A 406 29.23 -13.96 -2.73
N ALA A 407 28.71 -12.81 -3.09
CA ALA A 407 29.30 -11.93 -4.09
C ALA A 407 29.24 -10.46 -3.62
N GLN A 408 30.27 -9.69 -3.96
CA GLN A 408 30.35 -8.25 -3.76
C GLN A 408 30.13 -7.54 -5.07
N HIS A 409 29.43 -6.40 -5.03
CA HIS A 409 29.36 -5.52 -6.21
C HIS A 409 30.75 -4.94 -6.50
N GLU A 410 31.26 -5.17 -7.71
CA GLU A 410 32.49 -4.53 -8.18
C GLU A 410 32.14 -3.16 -8.76
N VAL A 411 32.70 -2.11 -8.19
CA VAL A 411 32.69 -0.77 -8.77
C VAL A 411 33.59 -0.79 -9.98
N ARG A 412 33.01 -0.81 -11.18
CA ARG A 412 33.75 -0.69 -12.44
C ARG A 412 34.03 0.76 -12.79
#